data_491d015478a584a63c2359e175bb819b
#
_entry.id   491d015478a584a63c2359e175bb819b
#
_cell.length_a   1.000
_cell.length_b   1.000
_cell.length_c   1.000
_cell.angle_alpha   90.00
_cell.angle_beta   90.00
_cell.angle_gamma   90.00
#
_symmetry.space_group_name_H-M   'P 1'
#
loop_
_entity.id
_entity.type
_entity.pdbx_description
1 polymer ?
#
loop_
_entity_poly.entity_id
_entity_poly.type
_entity_poly.pdbx_seq_one_letter_code
_entity_poly.pdbx_strand_id
1 'polypeptide(L)'
;MTKIVTTFFSFITLALYIAFPVAAQTKCEGTTNPAYFSLYKNRQATFTSVMDAGTMQKYKIEWFIGGKRIGFIIKSSGESFVLKKSTLTSQTFSVTGFYQNGDKWSQSRNKIFPDSKGGIQVRFDDGACDNSFVTSPDLKVTIKID
;
A
#
# COMPACT_ATOMS: atom_id res chain seq x y z
N MET A 1 -8.62 11.51 86.39
CA MET A 1 -9.33 11.72 85.08
C MET A 1 -8.33 11.79 83.99
N THR A 2 -8.14 10.70 83.26
CA THR A 2 -7.16 10.62 82.15
C THR A 2 -7.91 10.89 80.81
N LYS A 3 -7.62 12.00 80.18
CA LYS A 3 -8.14 12.31 78.83
C LYS A 3 -7.35 11.57 77.80
N ILE A 4 -7.96 10.62 77.13
CA ILE A 4 -7.42 9.95 75.96
C ILE A 4 -7.68 10.86 74.79
N VAL A 5 -6.59 11.39 74.20
CA VAL A 5 -6.64 12.16 72.93
C VAL A 5 -6.46 11.15 71.83
N THR A 6 -7.51 10.84 71.09
CA THR A 6 -7.48 9.98 69.91
C THR A 6 -7.08 10.83 68.72
N THR A 7 -5.84 10.68 68.29
CA THR A 7 -5.35 11.33 67.05
C THR A 7 -5.76 10.49 65.85
N PHE A 8 -6.70 11.00 65.07
CA PHE A 8 -7.06 10.41 63.76
C PHE A 8 -5.98 10.75 62.74
N PHE A 9 -5.19 9.77 62.37
CA PHE A 9 -4.33 9.87 61.17
C PHE A 9 -5.18 9.61 59.93
N SER A 10 -5.48 10.70 59.22
CA SER A 10 -6.10 10.64 57.90
C SER A 10 -5.02 10.26 56.87
N PHE A 11 -5.01 9.01 56.42
CA PHE A 11 -4.20 8.59 55.27
C PHE A 11 -4.83 9.11 53.98
N ILE A 12 -4.30 10.19 53.44
CA ILE A 12 -4.63 10.64 52.07
C ILE A 12 -3.87 9.74 51.12
N THR A 13 -4.57 8.73 50.57
CA THR A 13 -4.02 7.91 49.47
C THR A 13 -4.06 8.75 48.21
N LEU A 14 -2.90 9.34 47.84
CA LEU A 14 -2.73 10.03 46.58
C LEU A 14 -2.65 8.95 45.49
N ALA A 15 -3.76 8.68 44.79
CA ALA A 15 -3.77 7.82 43.63
C ALA A 15 -3.06 8.53 42.49
N LEU A 16 -1.81 8.13 42.23
CA LEU A 16 -1.02 8.61 41.08
C LEU A 16 -1.59 7.97 39.84
N TYR A 17 -2.45 8.67 39.11
CA TYR A 17 -2.88 8.27 37.78
C TYR A 17 -1.73 8.50 36.82
N ILE A 18 -0.96 7.46 36.55
CA ILE A 18 0.01 7.46 35.43
C ILE A 18 -0.82 7.30 34.15
N ALA A 19 -1.13 8.40 33.49
CA ALA A 19 -1.66 8.36 32.14
C ALA A 19 -0.53 7.92 31.21
N PHE A 20 -0.54 6.65 30.82
CA PHE A 20 0.31 6.21 29.71
C PHE A 20 -0.18 6.93 28.45
N PRO A 21 0.70 7.61 27.69
CA PRO A 21 0.30 8.15 26.41
C PRO A 21 -0.14 6.95 25.55
N VAL A 22 -1.40 6.90 25.18
CA VAL A 22 -1.87 5.99 24.14
C VAL A 22 -1.10 6.40 22.89
N ALA A 23 -0.16 5.57 22.46
CA ALA A 23 0.57 5.80 21.21
C ALA A 23 -0.49 5.99 20.13
N ALA A 24 -0.48 7.17 19.48
CA ALA A 24 -1.40 7.46 18.40
C ALA A 24 -1.19 6.35 17.36
N GLN A 25 -2.23 5.58 17.09
CA GLN A 25 -2.17 4.47 16.14
C GLN A 25 -1.79 5.05 14.79
N THR A 26 -0.62 4.72 14.28
CA THR A 26 -0.15 5.22 12.98
C THR A 26 -1.16 4.82 11.93
N LYS A 27 -1.78 5.80 11.28
CA LYS A 27 -2.76 5.53 10.23
C LYS A 27 -2.04 4.86 9.06
N CYS A 28 -2.55 3.71 8.63
CA CYS A 28 -2.03 3.06 7.43
C CYS A 28 -2.23 3.99 6.23
N GLU A 29 -1.14 4.33 5.58
CA GLU A 29 -1.15 5.14 4.36
C GLU A 29 -1.57 4.31 3.14
N GLY A 30 -1.82 4.99 2.03
CA GLY A 30 -2.19 4.36 0.78
C GLY A 30 -3.65 3.87 0.75
N THR A 31 -3.99 3.24 -0.35
CA THR A 31 -5.33 2.71 -0.63
C THR A 31 -5.27 1.29 -1.15
N THR A 32 -6.29 0.49 -0.86
CA THR A 32 -6.49 -0.83 -1.48
C THR A 32 -7.21 -0.74 -2.82
N ASN A 33 -7.70 0.44 -3.21
CA ASN A 33 -8.27 0.62 -4.54
C ASN A 33 -7.17 0.43 -5.61
N PRO A 34 -7.49 -0.16 -6.76
CA PRO A 34 -6.55 -0.26 -7.86
C PRO A 34 -6.00 1.10 -8.28
N ALA A 35 -4.73 1.15 -8.66
CA ALA A 35 -4.15 2.35 -9.28
C ALA A 35 -4.59 2.41 -10.74
N TYR A 36 -5.23 3.51 -11.13
CA TYR A 36 -5.73 3.71 -12.49
C TYR A 36 -4.88 4.72 -13.26
N PHE A 37 -4.70 4.46 -14.54
CA PHE A 37 -4.08 5.40 -15.48
C PHE A 37 -4.63 5.21 -16.88
N SER A 38 -4.48 6.25 -17.72
CA SER A 38 -4.96 6.23 -19.10
C SER A 38 -3.79 6.10 -20.07
N LEU A 39 -3.93 5.22 -21.04
CA LEU A 39 -3.05 5.12 -22.18
C LEU A 39 -3.77 5.71 -23.40
N TYR A 40 -3.27 6.83 -23.88
CA TYR A 40 -3.84 7.50 -25.04
C TYR A 40 -3.53 6.74 -26.33
N LYS A 41 -4.33 7.02 -27.34
CA LYS A 41 -4.14 6.48 -28.69
C LYS A 41 -2.68 6.62 -29.17
N ASN A 42 -2.18 5.56 -29.80
CA ASN A 42 -0.81 5.47 -30.36
C ASN A 42 0.32 5.57 -29.31
N ARG A 43 0.05 5.23 -28.05
CA ARG A 43 1.06 5.16 -26.98
C ARG A 43 1.31 3.71 -26.57
N GLN A 44 2.48 3.47 -26.00
CA GLN A 44 2.89 2.18 -25.46
C GLN A 44 3.18 2.30 -23.98
N ALA A 45 2.76 1.32 -23.20
CA ALA A 45 3.13 1.21 -21.78
C ALA A 45 4.03 -0.01 -21.56
N THR A 46 5.10 0.20 -20.83
CA THR A 46 5.99 -0.86 -20.34
C THR A 46 5.85 -0.97 -18.83
N PHE A 47 5.57 -2.16 -18.35
CA PHE A 47 5.44 -2.45 -16.94
C PHE A 47 6.64 -3.26 -16.45
N THR A 48 7.26 -2.83 -15.37
CA THR A 48 8.38 -3.54 -14.75
C THR A 48 8.15 -3.64 -13.26
N SER A 49 8.27 -4.84 -12.71
CA SER A 49 8.13 -5.07 -11.27
C SER A 49 9.48 -5.35 -10.61
N VAL A 50 9.62 -4.85 -9.41
CA VAL A 50 10.72 -5.15 -8.48
C VAL A 50 10.12 -5.45 -7.12
N MET A 51 10.56 -6.54 -6.49
CA MET A 51 10.11 -6.99 -5.18
C MET A 51 11.27 -6.98 -4.19
N ASP A 52 10.98 -6.67 -2.95
CA ASP A 52 11.92 -6.86 -1.86
C ASP A 52 12.15 -8.35 -1.58
N ALA A 53 13.36 -8.71 -1.17
CA ALA A 53 13.73 -10.08 -0.92
C ALA A 53 12.87 -10.70 0.21
N GLY A 54 12.29 -11.85 -0.05
CA GLY A 54 11.53 -12.63 0.93
C GLY A 54 10.03 -12.40 0.96
N THR A 55 9.50 -11.43 0.21
CA THR A 55 8.06 -11.19 0.16
C THR A 55 7.44 -11.85 -1.08
N MET A 56 6.43 -12.68 -0.87
CA MET A 56 5.68 -13.26 -2.00
C MET A 56 4.60 -12.28 -2.47
N GLN A 57 4.85 -11.68 -3.62
CA GLN A 57 4.01 -10.65 -4.22
C GLN A 57 3.60 -11.03 -5.64
N LYS A 58 2.45 -10.59 -6.04
CA LYS A 58 2.01 -10.57 -7.44
C LYS A 58 1.25 -9.30 -7.73
N TYR A 59 1.18 -8.95 -8.99
CA TYR A 59 0.34 -7.85 -9.45
C TYR A 59 -0.56 -8.31 -10.60
N LYS A 60 -1.70 -7.63 -10.72
CA LYS A 60 -2.66 -7.78 -11.80
C LYS A 60 -2.77 -6.47 -12.54
N ILE A 61 -2.70 -6.54 -13.86
CA ILE A 61 -3.00 -5.42 -14.73
C ILE A 61 -4.24 -5.77 -15.51
N GLU A 62 -5.21 -4.89 -15.48
CA GLU A 62 -6.44 -4.98 -16.27
C GLU A 62 -6.52 -3.80 -17.20
N TRP A 63 -7.13 -3.98 -18.37
CA TRP A 63 -7.35 -2.87 -19.30
C TRP A 63 -8.78 -2.85 -19.80
N PHE A 64 -9.26 -1.63 -20.04
CA PHE A 64 -10.66 -1.32 -20.31
C PHE A 64 -10.77 -0.38 -21.51
N ILE A 65 -11.82 -0.54 -22.29
CA ILE A 65 -12.27 0.43 -23.29
C ILE A 65 -13.72 0.78 -22.95
N GLY A 66 -14.01 2.08 -22.81
CA GLY A 66 -15.34 2.55 -22.47
C GLY A 66 -15.93 1.94 -21.19
N GLY A 67 -15.06 1.68 -20.18
CA GLY A 67 -15.44 1.07 -18.90
C GLY A 67 -15.62 -0.46 -18.94
N LYS A 68 -15.56 -1.09 -20.11
CA LYS A 68 -15.64 -2.53 -20.25
C LYS A 68 -14.24 -3.14 -20.20
N ARG A 69 -14.02 -4.13 -19.30
CA ARG A 69 -12.76 -4.89 -19.26
C ARG A 69 -12.61 -5.71 -20.52
N ILE A 70 -11.49 -5.50 -21.24
CA ILE A 70 -11.16 -6.20 -22.48
C ILE A 70 -10.01 -7.20 -22.31
N GLY A 71 -9.32 -7.18 -21.16
CA GLY A 71 -8.29 -8.15 -20.84
C GLY A 71 -7.66 -7.93 -19.48
N PHE A 72 -6.86 -8.89 -19.07
CA PHE A 72 -6.05 -8.81 -17.87
C PHE A 72 -4.84 -9.73 -17.98
N ILE A 73 -3.84 -9.46 -17.13
CA ILE A 73 -2.65 -10.29 -16.95
C ILE A 73 -2.28 -10.29 -15.47
N ILE A 74 -1.82 -11.42 -14.98
CA ILE A 74 -1.26 -11.56 -13.63
C ILE A 74 0.22 -11.93 -13.79
N LYS A 75 1.08 -11.22 -13.06
CA LYS A 75 2.52 -11.47 -13.02
C LYS A 75 2.99 -11.59 -11.58
N SER A 76 3.94 -12.49 -11.35
CA SER A 76 4.70 -12.53 -10.12
C SER A 76 5.71 -11.40 -10.09
N SER A 77 6.10 -10.99 -8.90
CA SER A 77 7.14 -9.98 -8.73
C SER A 77 8.46 -10.47 -9.31
N GLY A 78 9.23 -9.54 -9.87
CA GLY A 78 10.43 -9.84 -10.65
C GLY A 78 10.17 -10.11 -12.12
N GLU A 79 8.96 -10.45 -12.52
CA GLU A 79 8.59 -10.60 -13.92
C GLU A 79 8.26 -9.24 -14.53
N SER A 80 8.82 -8.97 -15.71
CA SER A 80 8.46 -7.80 -16.52
C SER A 80 7.75 -8.22 -17.80
N PHE A 81 6.96 -7.31 -18.37
CA PHE A 81 6.38 -7.51 -19.70
C PHE A 81 6.18 -6.17 -20.38
N VAL A 82 6.11 -6.22 -21.69
CA VAL A 82 5.84 -5.06 -22.52
C VAL A 82 4.44 -5.19 -23.10
N LEU A 83 3.57 -4.25 -22.74
CA LEU A 83 2.27 -4.14 -23.34
C LEU A 83 2.36 -3.21 -24.55
N LYS A 84 2.71 -3.75 -25.70
CA LYS A 84 2.70 -3.03 -26.97
C LYS A 84 1.28 -3.06 -27.52
N LYS A 85 0.58 -1.95 -27.37
CA LYS A 85 -0.68 -1.72 -28.08
C LYS A 85 -0.57 -0.43 -28.86
N SER A 86 -0.49 -0.54 -30.17
CA SER A 86 -0.90 0.56 -31.03
C SER A 86 -2.41 0.68 -30.90
N THR A 87 -2.86 1.45 -29.93
CA THR A 87 -4.26 1.60 -29.66
C THR A 87 -4.85 2.59 -30.63
N LEU A 88 -5.72 2.14 -31.51
CA LEU A 88 -6.59 3.01 -32.31
C LEU A 88 -7.56 3.79 -31.40
N THR A 89 -7.71 3.36 -30.14
CA THR A 89 -8.62 3.94 -29.15
C THR A 89 -7.89 4.06 -27.81
N SER A 90 -8.12 5.14 -27.07
CA SER A 90 -7.60 5.28 -25.70
C SER A 90 -8.15 4.21 -24.77
N GLN A 91 -7.29 3.73 -23.86
CA GLN A 91 -7.63 2.68 -22.91
C GLN A 91 -7.34 3.15 -21.48
N THR A 92 -8.08 2.62 -20.52
CA THR A 92 -7.80 2.78 -19.10
C THR A 92 -7.18 1.48 -18.58
N PHE A 93 -6.15 1.61 -17.78
CA PHE A 93 -5.49 0.50 -17.10
C PHE A 93 -5.69 0.60 -15.60
N SER A 94 -5.73 -0.54 -14.93
CA SER A 94 -5.63 -0.62 -13.48
C SER A 94 -4.51 -1.55 -13.07
N VAL A 95 -3.78 -1.21 -12.02
CA VAL A 95 -2.75 -2.04 -11.41
C VAL A 95 -3.14 -2.33 -9.97
N THR A 96 -3.20 -3.61 -9.62
CA THR A 96 -3.54 -4.09 -8.29
C THR A 96 -2.44 -5.01 -7.81
N GLY A 97 -1.90 -4.74 -6.62
CA GLY A 97 -0.93 -5.62 -5.96
C GLY A 97 -1.62 -6.58 -5.01
N PHE A 98 -1.00 -7.72 -4.80
CA PHE A 98 -1.43 -8.74 -3.85
C PHE A 98 -0.22 -9.27 -3.09
N TYR A 99 -0.42 -9.58 -1.83
CA TYR A 99 0.56 -10.27 -0.99
C TYR A 99 -0.04 -11.56 -0.44
N GLN A 100 0.81 -12.51 -0.12
CA GLN A 100 0.39 -13.76 0.49
C GLN A 100 0.36 -13.62 2.01
N ASN A 101 -0.80 -13.92 2.59
CA ASN A 101 -0.99 -13.98 4.03
C ASN A 101 -1.44 -15.41 4.40
N GLY A 102 -0.49 -16.24 4.81
CA GLY A 102 -0.72 -17.67 4.94
C GLY A 102 -1.07 -18.30 3.59
N ASP A 103 -2.19 -19.04 3.52
CA ASP A 103 -2.67 -19.66 2.29
C ASP A 103 -3.55 -18.75 1.41
N LYS A 104 -3.77 -17.50 1.85
CA LYS A 104 -4.68 -16.57 1.17
C LYS A 104 -3.92 -15.41 0.54
N TRP A 105 -4.43 -14.96 -0.60
CA TRP A 105 -4.00 -13.73 -1.23
C TRP A 105 -4.87 -12.57 -0.77
N SER A 106 -4.22 -11.52 -0.30
CA SER A 106 -4.86 -10.26 0.11
C SER A 106 -4.41 -9.13 -0.78
N GLN A 107 -5.26 -8.13 -0.94
CA GLN A 107 -4.94 -6.97 -1.76
C GLN A 107 -4.03 -6.01 -0.98
N SER A 108 -2.92 -5.64 -1.59
CA SER A 108 -1.95 -4.70 -1.04
C SER A 108 -2.48 -3.27 -1.05
N ARG A 109 -2.03 -2.46 -0.09
CA ARG A 109 -2.16 -1.00 -0.17
C ARG A 109 -1.19 -0.47 -1.21
N ASN A 110 -1.54 0.60 -1.88
CA ASN A 110 -0.67 1.23 -2.86
C ASN A 110 -0.65 2.75 -2.75
N LYS A 111 0.44 3.34 -3.24
CA LYS A 111 0.60 4.77 -3.50
C LYS A 111 1.27 4.96 -4.86
N ILE A 112 0.96 6.04 -5.53
CA ILE A 112 1.51 6.39 -6.84
C ILE A 112 2.57 7.47 -6.65
N PHE A 113 3.72 7.27 -7.28
CA PHE A 113 4.86 8.19 -7.28
C PHE A 113 5.29 8.50 -8.72
N PRO A 114 5.83 9.68 -8.98
CA PRO A 114 6.52 9.92 -10.24
C PRO A 114 7.81 9.08 -10.31
N ASP A 115 8.14 8.57 -11.50
CA ASP A 115 9.44 7.93 -11.73
C ASP A 115 10.47 8.95 -12.22
N SER A 116 11.68 8.90 -11.66
CA SER A 116 12.77 9.82 -12.03
C SER A 116 13.23 9.68 -13.50
N LYS A 117 12.96 8.54 -14.12
CA LYS A 117 13.27 8.24 -15.52
C LYS A 117 12.09 8.48 -16.48
N GLY A 118 11.04 9.13 -15.99
CA GLY A 118 9.78 9.33 -16.71
C GLY A 118 8.79 8.19 -16.50
N GLY A 119 7.50 8.52 -16.46
CA GLY A 119 6.43 7.58 -16.11
C GLY A 119 6.02 7.65 -14.66
N ILE A 120 5.44 6.58 -14.16
CA ILE A 120 4.93 6.47 -12.80
C ILE A 120 5.39 5.17 -12.14
N GLN A 121 5.46 5.19 -10.81
CA GLN A 121 5.66 4.00 -10.00
C GLN A 121 4.42 3.80 -9.12
N VAL A 122 3.86 2.60 -9.17
CA VAL A 122 2.90 2.14 -8.18
C VAL A 122 3.67 1.31 -7.16
N ARG A 123 3.71 1.78 -5.92
CA ARG A 123 4.40 1.11 -4.82
C ARG A 123 3.39 0.50 -3.89
N PHE A 124 3.68 -0.71 -3.44
CA PHE A 124 2.78 -1.53 -2.64
C PHE A 124 3.40 -1.84 -1.28
N ASP A 125 2.52 -1.97 -0.30
CA ASP A 125 2.81 -2.38 1.07
C ASP A 125 1.97 -3.63 1.38
N ASP A 126 2.56 -4.64 1.97
CA ASP A 126 1.95 -5.97 2.19
C ASP A 126 0.83 -5.99 3.25
N GLY A 127 0.55 -4.88 3.88
CA GLY A 127 -0.48 -4.77 4.91
C GLY A 127 0.06 -4.78 6.33
N ALA A 128 1.38 -4.86 6.53
CA ALA A 128 2.02 -4.67 7.84
C ALA A 128 1.79 -3.25 8.39
N CYS A 129 1.37 -2.32 7.53
CA CYS A 129 1.07 -0.93 7.89
C CYS A 129 2.29 -0.18 8.45
N ASP A 130 3.46 -0.50 7.95
CA ASP A 130 4.71 0.19 8.32
C ASP A 130 4.95 1.46 7.50
N ASN A 131 4.10 1.71 6.48
CA ASN A 131 4.15 2.87 5.59
C ASN A 131 5.48 3.02 4.83
N SER A 132 6.11 1.91 4.48
CA SER A 132 7.43 1.86 3.86
C SER A 132 7.46 2.23 2.36
N PHE A 133 6.41 2.78 1.79
CA PHE A 133 6.28 3.12 0.36
C PHE A 133 7.45 3.94 -0.21
N VAL A 134 8.07 4.80 0.59
CA VAL A 134 9.15 5.68 0.14
C VAL A 134 10.50 4.97 0.21
N THR A 135 10.78 4.31 1.32
CA THR A 135 12.11 3.79 1.66
C THR A 135 12.31 2.36 1.19
N SER A 136 11.32 1.52 1.39
CA SER A 136 11.41 0.08 1.11
C SER A 136 10.03 -0.49 0.76
N PRO A 137 9.48 -0.18 -0.42
CA PRO A 137 8.20 -0.77 -0.82
C PRO A 137 8.36 -2.27 -1.06
N ASP A 138 7.40 -3.08 -0.58
CA ASP A 138 7.41 -4.53 -0.75
C ASP A 138 7.35 -4.96 -2.20
N LEU A 139 6.60 -4.24 -3.00
CA LEU A 139 6.51 -4.42 -4.44
C LEU A 139 6.44 -3.05 -5.12
N LYS A 140 7.22 -2.87 -6.15
CA LYS A 140 7.22 -1.68 -7.00
C LYS A 140 6.95 -2.07 -8.45
N VAL A 141 5.91 -1.49 -9.03
CA VAL A 141 5.60 -1.62 -10.45
C VAL A 141 5.85 -0.28 -11.13
N THR A 142 6.87 -0.22 -11.96
CA THR A 142 7.20 0.96 -12.77
C THR A 142 6.47 0.88 -14.10
N ILE A 143 5.78 1.96 -14.47
CA ILE A 143 5.01 2.07 -15.70
C ILE A 143 5.61 3.21 -16.51
N LYS A 144 6.22 2.86 -17.62
CA LYS A 144 6.77 3.81 -18.58
C LYS A 144 5.83 3.91 -19.77
N ILE A 145 5.50 5.13 -20.17
CA ILE A 145 4.62 5.41 -21.31
C ILE A 145 5.45 6.13 -22.37
N ASP A 146 5.52 5.55 -23.54
CA ASP A 146 6.21 6.08 -24.72
C ASP A 146 5.22 6.64 -25.75
#